data_cc1a92430d00c85ef3a55c5c937dfa74
#
_entry.id   cc1a92430d00c85ef3a55c5c937dfa74
#
_cell.length_a   1.000
_cell.length_b   1.000
_cell.length_c   1.000
_cell.angle_alpha   90.00
_cell.angle_beta   90.00
_cell.angle_gamma   90.00
#
_symmetry.space_group_name_H-M   'P 1'
#
loop_
_entity.id
_entity.type
_entity.pdbx_description
1 polymer ?
#
loop_
_entity_poly.entity_id
_entity_poly.type
_entity_poly.pdbx_seq_one_letter_code
_entity_poly.pdbx_strand_id
1 'polypeptide(L)'
;MNLRQVELVVVSDVHLGTYGCNAKELLLYLKSIDPKIVVLNGDIIDIWQFSKRYWPKSHMKIIKHVLKWITEGKEIYYVTGNHDEMLRKFKGFKMGNFVIVNKVILTLDGRKTWFFHGDVFDVTMQYSKWIAKLGGVGYDLLILINSFINFIFEKIGRNKMSFSKKIKNSVKGAIKYINRFESIAVEIASSNNFKYVVCGHIHHPKIEKYKIGNRKVTYLNSGDWIENLTALEYNNSKWSIYHHDSSKFKKFVSKDQEKSNKELYNEMINEFNMIKK
;
A
#
# COMPACT_ATOMS: atom_id res chain seq x y z
N MET A 1 0.45 -14.55 22.13
CA MET A 1 0.90 -15.09 20.83
C MET A 1 2.30 -14.63 20.57
N ASN A 2 3.18 -15.52 20.16
CA ASN A 2 4.47 -15.08 19.67
C ASN A 2 4.24 -14.39 18.32
N LEU A 3 4.59 -13.11 18.21
CA LEU A 3 4.52 -12.36 16.95
C LEU A 3 5.52 -12.97 15.96
N ARG A 4 5.15 -13.01 14.70
CA ARG A 4 6.02 -13.49 13.63
C ARG A 4 7.09 -12.43 13.35
N GLN A 5 8.37 -12.80 13.56
CA GLN A 5 9.51 -11.92 13.33
C GLN A 5 9.69 -11.70 11.82
N VAL A 6 9.83 -10.44 11.42
CA VAL A 6 10.05 -10.02 10.03
C VAL A 6 11.17 -8.97 10.01
N GLU A 7 12.18 -9.13 9.16
CA GLU A 7 13.27 -8.17 9.08
C GLU A 7 12.80 -6.85 8.47
N LEU A 8 12.05 -6.90 7.36
CA LEU A 8 11.48 -5.73 6.73
C LEU A 8 10.11 -6.06 6.12
N VAL A 9 9.14 -5.16 6.34
CA VAL A 9 7.81 -5.23 5.73
C VAL A 9 7.57 -4.00 4.86
N VAL A 10 6.93 -4.19 3.70
CA VAL A 10 6.46 -3.12 2.83
C VAL A 10 4.95 -3.20 2.69
N VAL A 11 4.29 -2.10 2.98
CA VAL A 11 2.84 -1.90 2.80
C VAL A 11 2.66 -0.65 1.94
N SER A 12 1.81 -0.71 0.91
CA SER A 12 1.44 0.43 0.08
C SER A 12 -0.04 0.42 -0.24
N ASP A 13 -0.52 1.50 -0.83
CA ASP A 13 -1.86 1.58 -1.43
C ASP A 13 -2.97 1.15 -0.44
N VAL A 14 -2.91 1.73 0.75
CA VAL A 14 -3.85 1.48 1.86
C VAL A 14 -5.09 2.34 1.75
N HIS A 15 -4.91 3.60 1.32
CA HIS A 15 -5.97 4.59 1.14
C HIS A 15 -6.84 4.81 2.39
N LEU A 16 -6.21 5.04 3.55
CA LEU A 16 -6.94 5.43 4.76
C LEU A 16 -7.74 6.71 4.50
N GLY A 17 -9.00 6.70 4.87
CA GLY A 17 -9.94 7.80 4.60
C GLY A 17 -10.94 7.47 3.49
N THR A 18 -10.81 6.34 2.80
CA THR A 18 -11.73 5.86 1.77
C THR A 18 -12.58 4.68 2.24
N TYR A 19 -13.72 4.45 1.59
CA TYR A 19 -14.60 3.30 1.86
C TYR A 19 -14.00 1.97 1.37
N GLY A 20 -13.10 2.01 0.37
CA GLY A 20 -12.47 0.82 -0.20
C GLY A 20 -11.38 0.20 0.67
N CYS A 21 -10.88 0.94 1.67
CA CYS A 21 -9.79 0.49 2.51
C CYS A 21 -10.19 -0.67 3.44
N ASN A 22 -9.50 -1.80 3.34
CA ASN A 22 -9.67 -2.95 4.22
C ASN A 22 -8.87 -2.79 5.53
N ALA A 23 -9.10 -1.68 6.24
CA ALA A 23 -8.35 -1.27 7.42
C ALA A 23 -8.40 -2.29 8.58
N LYS A 24 -9.50 -3.04 8.74
CA LYS A 24 -9.60 -4.08 9.78
C LYS A 24 -8.65 -5.24 9.47
N GLU A 25 -8.61 -5.67 8.22
CA GLU A 25 -7.76 -6.76 7.75
C GLU A 25 -6.28 -6.38 7.83
N LEU A 26 -5.95 -5.15 7.39
CA LEU A 26 -4.60 -4.62 7.55
C LEU A 26 -4.17 -4.59 9.02
N LEU A 27 -5.02 -4.10 9.91
CA LEU A 27 -4.71 -4.05 11.35
C LEU A 27 -4.44 -5.44 11.94
N LEU A 28 -5.20 -6.46 11.52
CA LEU A 28 -4.98 -7.85 11.95
C LEU A 28 -3.62 -8.34 11.49
N TYR A 29 -3.26 -8.05 10.24
CA TYR A 29 -1.95 -8.37 9.71
C TYR A 29 -0.83 -7.68 10.49
N LEU A 30 -0.89 -6.34 10.63
CA LEU A 30 0.14 -5.57 11.34
C LEU A 30 0.32 -6.05 12.80
N LYS A 31 -0.77 -6.42 13.46
CA LYS A 31 -0.72 -7.00 14.82
C LYS A 31 -0.16 -8.43 14.89
N SER A 32 -0.03 -9.11 13.76
CA SER A 32 0.50 -10.50 13.71
C SER A 32 2.00 -10.58 13.54
N ILE A 33 2.65 -9.45 13.23
CA ILE A 33 4.08 -9.38 12.93
C ILE A 33 4.83 -8.47 13.89
N ASP A 34 6.14 -8.71 14.02
CA ASP A 34 7.10 -7.87 14.72
C ASP A 34 8.25 -7.52 13.78
N PRO A 35 8.10 -6.44 12.95
CA PRO A 35 9.11 -6.04 11.98
C PRO A 35 10.24 -5.24 12.64
N LYS A 36 11.46 -5.33 12.09
CA LYS A 36 12.56 -4.41 12.43
C LYS A 36 12.44 -3.11 11.64
N ILE A 37 12.17 -3.23 10.34
CA ILE A 37 12.03 -2.10 9.39
C ILE A 37 10.65 -2.15 8.76
N VAL A 38 10.00 -0.99 8.67
CA VAL A 38 8.68 -0.81 8.03
C VAL A 38 8.83 0.24 6.93
N VAL A 39 8.42 -0.12 5.71
CA VAL A 39 8.31 0.82 4.59
C VAL A 39 6.83 0.99 4.25
N LEU A 40 6.28 2.16 4.58
CA LEU A 40 4.96 2.60 4.15
C LEU A 40 5.15 3.25 2.77
N ASN A 41 4.92 2.49 1.70
CA ASN A 41 5.41 2.82 0.36
C ASN A 41 4.40 3.58 -0.50
N GLY A 42 3.85 4.67 0.04
CA GLY A 42 2.96 5.60 -0.65
C GLY A 42 1.48 5.20 -0.60
N ASP A 43 0.64 6.20 -0.80
CA ASP A 43 -0.82 6.08 -0.79
C ASP A 43 -1.36 5.41 0.49
N ILE A 44 -0.75 5.76 1.63
CA ILE A 44 -1.17 5.27 2.94
C ILE A 44 -2.43 6.01 3.41
N ILE A 45 -2.46 7.33 3.22
CA ILE A 45 -3.61 8.19 3.54
C ILE A 45 -4.11 8.79 2.24
N ASP A 46 -5.39 8.60 1.94
CA ASP A 46 -6.00 9.27 0.78
C ASP A 46 -6.44 10.69 1.14
N ILE A 47 -5.52 11.64 0.96
CA ILE A 47 -5.79 13.05 1.27
C ILE A 47 -6.72 13.67 0.22
N TRP A 48 -6.80 13.13 -0.99
CA TRP A 48 -7.66 13.63 -2.06
C TRP A 48 -9.14 13.33 -1.81
N GLN A 49 -9.43 12.13 -1.30
CA GLN A 49 -10.79 11.69 -0.98
C GLN A 49 -11.14 11.88 0.50
N PHE A 50 -10.20 12.43 1.28
CA PHE A 50 -10.39 12.64 2.71
C PHE A 50 -11.66 13.43 2.99
N SER A 51 -12.62 12.79 3.65
CA SER A 51 -13.84 13.42 4.12
C SER A 51 -13.77 13.61 5.63
N LYS A 52 -14.01 14.83 6.12
CA LYS A 52 -14.14 15.10 7.55
C LYS A 52 -15.22 14.24 8.23
N ARG A 53 -16.12 13.66 7.45
CA ARG A 53 -17.24 12.84 7.93
C ARG A 53 -16.94 11.33 7.92
N TYR A 54 -15.85 10.89 7.26
CA TYR A 54 -15.51 9.49 7.14
C TYR A 54 -14.08 9.21 7.59
N TRP A 55 -13.94 8.88 8.86
CA TRP A 55 -12.70 8.36 9.43
C TRP A 55 -13.04 7.30 10.47
N PRO A 56 -13.24 6.04 10.05
CA PRO A 56 -13.63 4.95 10.95
C PRO A 56 -12.59 4.68 12.03
N LYS A 57 -13.04 4.13 13.16
CA LYS A 57 -12.15 3.71 14.27
C LYS A 57 -11.03 2.76 13.82
N SER A 58 -11.29 1.90 12.81
CA SER A 58 -10.27 1.00 12.25
C SER A 58 -9.10 1.75 11.63
N HIS A 59 -9.34 2.89 10.96
CA HIS A 59 -8.29 3.72 10.37
C HIS A 59 -7.43 4.36 11.47
N MET A 60 -8.06 4.88 12.52
CA MET A 60 -7.35 5.43 13.68
C MET A 60 -6.50 4.36 14.38
N LYS A 61 -6.99 3.13 14.49
CA LYS A 61 -6.24 2.02 15.09
C LYS A 61 -4.98 1.66 14.31
N ILE A 62 -4.96 1.84 12.97
CA ILE A 62 -3.75 1.65 12.16
C ILE A 62 -2.72 2.73 12.49
N ILE A 63 -3.14 4.01 12.51
CA ILE A 63 -2.25 5.12 12.88
C ILE A 63 -1.65 4.88 14.27
N LYS A 64 -2.49 4.53 15.24
CA LYS A 64 -2.04 4.19 16.60
C LYS A 64 -1.03 3.03 16.60
N HIS A 65 -1.25 2.00 15.78
CA HIS A 65 -0.33 0.86 15.70
C HIS A 65 1.03 1.25 15.11
N VAL A 66 1.05 2.12 14.10
CA VAL A 66 2.30 2.67 13.54
C VAL A 66 3.03 3.51 14.59
N LEU A 67 2.32 4.38 15.34
CA LEU A 67 2.91 5.14 16.44
C LEU A 67 3.50 4.25 17.52
N LYS A 68 2.82 3.16 17.89
CA LYS A 68 3.35 2.14 18.80
C LYS A 68 4.68 1.58 18.30
N TRP A 69 4.80 1.25 17.03
CA TRP A 69 6.05 0.77 16.46
C TRP A 69 7.17 1.82 16.52
N ILE A 70 6.84 3.12 16.36
CA ILE A 70 7.82 4.21 16.54
C ILE A 70 8.32 4.22 18.00
N THR A 71 7.41 4.11 18.99
CA THR A 71 7.80 4.08 20.41
C THR A 71 8.60 2.82 20.79
N GLU A 72 8.38 1.73 20.10
CA GLU A 72 9.15 0.48 20.24
C GLU A 72 10.51 0.52 19.54
N GLY A 73 10.87 1.64 18.89
CA GLY A 73 12.16 1.83 18.24
C GLY A 73 12.27 1.19 16.85
N LYS A 74 11.16 0.79 16.22
CA LYS A 74 11.18 0.27 14.84
C LYS A 74 11.56 1.37 13.85
N GLU A 75 12.37 1.05 12.85
CA GLU A 75 12.68 1.98 11.77
C GLU A 75 11.50 2.08 10.81
N ILE A 76 10.95 3.28 10.60
CA ILE A 76 9.78 3.48 9.75
C ILE A 76 10.06 4.54 8.69
N TYR A 77 9.98 4.13 7.44
CA TYR A 77 10.09 4.99 6.27
C TYR A 77 8.71 5.21 5.67
N TYR A 78 8.22 6.45 5.73
CA TYR A 78 7.01 6.86 5.01
C TYR A 78 7.41 7.43 3.66
N VAL A 79 7.29 6.63 2.62
CA VAL A 79 7.47 7.07 1.23
C VAL A 79 6.15 7.69 0.77
N THR A 80 6.20 8.89 0.18
CA THR A 80 4.99 9.58 -0.28
C THR A 80 4.55 9.10 -1.65
N GLY A 81 3.24 8.89 -1.82
CA GLY A 81 2.59 8.61 -3.10
C GLY A 81 1.84 9.83 -3.65
N ASN A 82 0.97 9.61 -4.64
CA ASN A 82 0.16 10.67 -5.24
C ASN A 82 -1.08 11.03 -4.42
N HIS A 83 -1.71 10.08 -3.72
CA HIS A 83 -2.85 10.36 -2.86
C HIS A 83 -2.47 11.07 -1.56
N ASP A 84 -1.24 10.94 -1.12
CA ASP A 84 -0.67 11.65 0.01
C ASP A 84 0.46 12.63 -0.36
N GLU A 85 0.45 13.13 -1.62
CA GLU A 85 1.47 14.04 -2.17
C GLU A 85 1.68 15.31 -1.35
N MET A 86 0.69 15.77 -0.59
CA MET A 86 0.82 16.92 0.30
C MET A 86 1.91 16.71 1.35
N LEU A 87 2.19 15.46 1.73
CA LEU A 87 3.25 15.11 2.68
C LEU A 87 4.65 15.30 2.11
N ARG A 88 4.80 15.46 0.81
CA ARG A 88 6.10 15.78 0.16
C ARG A 88 6.70 17.09 0.65
N LYS A 89 5.87 18.05 1.11
CA LYS A 89 6.32 19.30 1.74
C LYS A 89 7.09 19.04 3.04
N PHE A 90 6.86 17.91 3.69
CA PHE A 90 7.52 17.48 4.92
C PHE A 90 8.64 16.47 4.68
N LYS A 91 9.15 16.36 3.45
CA LYS A 91 10.30 15.50 3.13
C LYS A 91 11.48 15.81 4.05
N GLY A 92 12.01 14.77 4.68
CA GLY A 92 13.11 14.86 5.65
C GLY A 92 12.65 15.09 7.09
N PHE A 93 11.35 15.27 7.34
CA PHE A 93 10.82 15.29 8.70
C PHE A 93 11.12 13.98 9.40
N LYS A 94 11.66 14.08 10.62
CA LYS A 94 12.01 12.94 11.47
C LYS A 94 11.33 13.05 12.82
N MET A 95 10.84 11.91 13.32
CA MET A 95 10.30 11.78 14.66
C MET A 95 10.75 10.42 15.22
N GLY A 96 11.77 10.43 16.09
CA GLY A 96 12.46 9.19 16.47
C GLY A 96 13.00 8.47 15.24
N ASN A 97 12.62 7.21 15.08
CA ASN A 97 13.02 6.36 13.96
C ASN A 97 12.04 6.42 12.77
N PHE A 98 11.08 7.34 12.78
CA PHE A 98 10.18 7.61 11.67
C PHE A 98 10.71 8.74 10.79
N VAL A 99 10.68 8.55 9.47
CA VAL A 99 11.09 9.59 8.50
C VAL A 99 10.17 9.62 7.29
N ILE A 100 9.82 10.86 6.83
CA ILE A 100 9.06 11.07 5.58
C ILE A 100 10.05 11.30 4.44
N VAL A 101 9.92 10.52 3.37
CA VAL A 101 10.79 10.57 2.20
C VAL A 101 9.99 10.40 0.91
N ASN A 102 10.57 10.83 -0.24
CA ASN A 102 9.97 10.53 -1.55
C ASN A 102 10.47 9.18 -2.11
N LYS A 103 11.61 8.73 -1.64
CA LYS A 103 12.24 7.44 -1.94
C LYS A 103 13.25 7.11 -0.86
N VAL A 104 13.53 5.83 -0.68
CA VAL A 104 14.61 5.38 0.21
C VAL A 104 15.42 4.28 -0.48
N ILE A 105 16.71 4.25 -0.19
CA ILE A 105 17.62 3.18 -0.64
C ILE A 105 18.17 2.52 0.62
N LEU A 106 17.84 1.25 0.81
CA LEU A 106 18.36 0.44 1.90
C LEU A 106 19.32 -0.61 1.35
N THR A 107 20.29 -0.98 2.17
CA THR A 107 21.19 -2.11 1.86
C THR A 107 20.75 -3.32 2.68
N LEU A 108 20.19 -4.33 2.01
CA LEU A 108 19.74 -5.59 2.60
C LEU A 108 20.73 -6.69 2.20
N ASP A 109 21.43 -7.25 3.17
CA ASP A 109 22.50 -8.27 2.94
C ASP A 109 23.48 -7.88 1.83
N GLY A 110 24.01 -6.65 1.90
CA GLY A 110 24.94 -6.11 0.92
C GLY A 110 24.33 -5.73 -0.44
N ARG A 111 23.01 -5.86 -0.61
CA ARG A 111 22.29 -5.60 -1.87
C ARG A 111 21.48 -4.33 -1.77
N LYS A 112 21.77 -3.35 -2.62
CA LYS A 112 21.02 -2.08 -2.67
C LYS A 112 19.60 -2.33 -3.16
N THR A 113 18.62 -1.87 -2.38
CA THR A 113 17.19 -1.94 -2.64
C THR A 113 16.62 -0.53 -2.72
N TRP A 114 15.98 -0.21 -3.81
CA TRP A 114 15.35 1.10 -4.05
C TRP A 114 13.85 1.00 -3.84
N PHE A 115 13.32 1.80 -2.92
CA PHE A 115 11.89 1.91 -2.61
C PHE A 115 11.40 3.28 -3.07
N PHE A 116 10.30 3.30 -3.81
CA PHE A 116 9.57 4.49 -4.18
C PHE A 116 8.13 4.08 -4.56
N HIS A 117 7.20 5.00 -4.52
CA HIS A 117 5.80 4.64 -4.78
C HIS A 117 5.56 4.23 -6.24
N GLY A 118 5.95 5.08 -7.20
CA GLY A 118 5.81 4.79 -8.62
C GLY A 118 5.10 5.88 -9.43
N ASP A 119 4.30 6.71 -8.81
CA ASP A 119 3.48 7.76 -9.41
C ASP A 119 4.26 8.77 -10.28
N VAL A 120 5.57 8.91 -10.04
CA VAL A 120 6.45 9.76 -10.86
C VAL A 120 6.51 9.32 -12.33
N PHE A 121 6.15 8.07 -12.63
CA PHE A 121 6.13 7.56 -14.00
C PHE A 121 4.88 7.96 -14.78
N ASP A 122 3.80 8.38 -14.13
CA ASP A 122 2.57 8.81 -14.79
C ASP A 122 2.80 10.01 -15.72
N VAL A 123 3.66 10.93 -15.30
CA VAL A 123 4.04 12.11 -16.09
C VAL A 123 4.79 11.69 -17.35
N THR A 124 5.70 10.71 -17.22
CA THR A 124 6.53 10.24 -18.35
C THR A 124 5.76 9.35 -19.32
N MET A 125 4.68 8.72 -18.84
CA MET A 125 3.86 7.80 -19.64
C MET A 125 2.66 8.49 -20.30
N GLN A 126 2.51 9.81 -20.19
CA GLN A 126 1.40 10.59 -20.74
C GLN A 126 0.00 10.13 -20.28
N TYR A 127 -0.06 9.45 -19.13
CA TYR A 127 -1.33 9.25 -18.44
C TYR A 127 -1.61 10.51 -17.63
N SER A 128 -2.59 11.29 -18.09
CA SER A 128 -2.93 12.54 -17.41
C SER A 128 -3.39 12.23 -15.97
N LYS A 129 -2.97 13.08 -15.02
CA LYS A 129 -3.52 13.15 -13.64
C LYS A 129 -5.06 13.18 -13.64
N TRP A 130 -5.66 13.52 -14.77
CA TRP A 130 -7.09 13.57 -15.01
C TRP A 130 -7.74 12.17 -15.06
N ILE A 131 -7.05 11.17 -15.64
CA ILE A 131 -7.52 9.77 -15.69
C ILE A 131 -7.35 9.13 -14.30
N ALA A 132 -6.29 9.45 -13.56
CA ALA A 132 -6.13 9.02 -12.17
C ALA A 132 -7.23 9.62 -11.25
N LYS A 133 -7.59 10.91 -11.46
CA LYS A 133 -8.72 11.55 -10.75
C LYS A 133 -10.08 10.93 -11.09
N LEU A 134 -10.30 10.56 -12.35
CA LEU A 134 -11.51 9.83 -12.76
C LEU A 134 -11.49 8.37 -12.27
N GLY A 135 -10.30 7.75 -12.14
CA GLY A 135 -10.14 6.40 -11.62
C GLY A 135 -10.60 6.26 -10.17
N GLY A 136 -10.26 7.19 -9.29
CA GLY A 136 -10.66 7.13 -7.88
C GLY A 136 -12.19 7.26 -7.68
N VAL A 137 -12.81 8.30 -8.23
CA VAL A 137 -14.27 8.52 -8.12
C VAL A 137 -15.05 7.55 -9.01
N GLY A 138 -14.53 7.23 -10.20
CA GLY A 138 -15.17 6.30 -11.13
C GLY A 138 -15.07 4.85 -10.68
N TYR A 139 -14.04 4.49 -9.94
CA TYR A 139 -13.83 3.12 -9.46
C TYR A 139 -14.80 2.76 -8.33
N ASP A 140 -14.95 3.62 -7.32
CA ASP A 140 -15.96 3.42 -6.27
C ASP A 140 -17.38 3.42 -6.84
N LEU A 141 -17.66 4.29 -7.81
CA LEU A 141 -18.92 4.32 -8.53
C LEU A 141 -19.10 3.07 -9.40
N LEU A 142 -18.07 2.57 -10.06
CA LEU A 142 -18.12 1.32 -10.84
C LEU A 142 -18.31 0.09 -9.96
N ILE A 143 -17.71 0.04 -8.77
CA ILE A 143 -17.96 -1.03 -7.79
C ILE A 143 -19.41 -1.01 -7.33
N LEU A 144 -19.96 0.17 -7.00
CA LEU A 144 -21.35 0.34 -6.60
C LEU A 144 -22.31 -0.01 -7.75
N ILE A 145 -22.01 0.45 -8.96
CA ILE A 145 -22.82 0.14 -10.17
C ILE A 145 -22.73 -1.36 -10.49
N ASN A 146 -21.53 -1.95 -10.43
CA ASN A 146 -21.36 -3.38 -10.70
C ASN A 146 -22.07 -4.24 -9.64
N SER A 147 -22.03 -3.86 -8.37
CA SER A 147 -22.76 -4.53 -7.29
C SER A 147 -24.28 -4.38 -7.46
N PHE A 148 -24.75 -3.20 -7.86
CA PHE A 148 -26.17 -2.92 -8.12
C PHE A 148 -26.66 -3.65 -9.37
N ILE A 149 -25.89 -3.67 -10.45
CA ILE A 149 -26.20 -4.39 -11.68
C ILE A 149 -26.20 -5.90 -11.43
N ASN A 150 -25.24 -6.44 -10.71
CA ASN A 150 -25.20 -7.85 -10.36
C ASN A 150 -26.41 -8.26 -9.47
N PHE A 151 -26.80 -7.41 -8.52
CA PHE A 151 -28.00 -7.60 -7.72
C PHE A 151 -29.29 -7.62 -8.56
N ILE A 152 -29.38 -6.73 -9.58
CA ILE A 152 -30.53 -6.68 -10.50
C ILE A 152 -30.52 -7.91 -11.43
N PHE A 153 -29.36 -8.30 -11.99
CA PHE A 153 -29.28 -9.47 -12.87
C PHE A 153 -29.56 -10.79 -12.15
N GLU A 154 -29.12 -10.91 -10.90
CA GLU A 154 -29.44 -12.07 -10.06
C GLU A 154 -30.96 -12.19 -9.81
N LYS A 155 -31.68 -11.07 -9.66
CA LYS A 155 -33.13 -11.02 -9.51
C LYS A 155 -33.92 -11.28 -10.81
N ILE A 156 -33.34 -11.01 -11.98
CA ILE A 156 -34.02 -11.08 -13.28
C ILE A 156 -33.67 -12.37 -14.05
N GLY A 157 -32.78 -13.22 -13.51
CA GLY A 157 -32.43 -14.51 -14.12
C GLY A 157 -31.75 -14.41 -15.51
N ARG A 158 -31.10 -13.28 -15.83
CA ARG A 158 -30.41 -13.08 -17.11
C ARG A 158 -28.90 -13.28 -17.00
N ASN A 159 -28.35 -14.00 -17.97
CA ASN A 159 -26.91 -14.21 -18.17
C ASN A 159 -26.16 -12.90 -18.42
N LYS A 160 -24.94 -12.82 -17.87
CA LYS A 160 -24.03 -11.68 -17.92
C LYS A 160 -23.85 -11.12 -19.33
N MET A 161 -24.15 -9.83 -19.53
CA MET A 161 -23.93 -9.16 -20.80
C MET A 161 -22.43 -8.96 -21.08
N SER A 162 -21.99 -9.43 -22.24
CA SER A 162 -20.62 -9.31 -22.74
C SER A 162 -20.36 -7.88 -23.29
N PHE A 163 -19.78 -7.01 -22.48
CA PHE A 163 -19.17 -5.74 -22.94
C PHE A 163 -17.83 -5.97 -23.64
N SER A 164 -17.77 -6.95 -24.58
CA SER A 164 -16.53 -7.64 -24.93
C SER A 164 -15.44 -6.81 -25.65
N LYS A 165 -15.78 -5.74 -26.39
CA LYS A 165 -14.77 -5.00 -27.18
C LYS A 165 -14.16 -3.82 -26.43
N LYS A 166 -14.97 -3.07 -25.69
CA LYS A 166 -14.51 -1.92 -24.88
C LYS A 166 -13.68 -2.38 -23.69
N ILE A 167 -14.12 -3.46 -23.04
CA ILE A 167 -13.41 -4.12 -21.95
C ILE A 167 -12.07 -4.73 -22.43
N LYS A 168 -12.04 -5.42 -23.59
CA LYS A 168 -10.78 -5.94 -24.16
C LYS A 168 -9.75 -4.85 -24.44
N ASN A 169 -10.19 -3.68 -24.93
CA ASN A 169 -9.28 -2.55 -25.20
C ASN A 169 -8.77 -1.91 -23.90
N SER A 170 -9.63 -1.77 -22.87
CA SER A 170 -9.23 -1.27 -21.55
C SER A 170 -8.24 -2.22 -20.87
N VAL A 171 -8.49 -3.52 -20.91
CA VAL A 171 -7.58 -4.55 -20.36
C VAL A 171 -6.23 -4.54 -21.08
N LYS A 172 -6.21 -4.44 -22.43
CA LYS A 172 -4.96 -4.32 -23.19
C LYS A 172 -4.20 -3.04 -22.85
N GLY A 173 -4.91 -1.92 -22.64
CA GLY A 173 -4.34 -0.66 -22.22
C GLY A 173 -3.69 -0.77 -20.83
N ALA A 174 -4.38 -1.38 -19.88
CA ALA A 174 -3.87 -1.61 -18.53
C ALA A 174 -2.63 -2.52 -18.52
N ILE A 175 -2.66 -3.64 -19.27
CA ILE A 175 -1.49 -4.52 -19.40
C ILE A 175 -0.29 -3.79 -20.01
N LYS A 176 -0.51 -2.98 -21.06
CA LYS A 176 0.55 -2.19 -21.69
C LYS A 176 1.14 -1.17 -20.71
N TYR A 177 0.29 -0.54 -19.90
CA TYR A 177 0.71 0.40 -18.86
C TYR A 177 1.57 -0.29 -17.81
N ILE A 178 1.09 -1.41 -17.24
CA ILE A 178 1.80 -2.20 -16.24
C ILE A 178 3.18 -2.62 -16.77
N ASN A 179 3.24 -3.21 -17.98
CA ASN A 179 4.50 -3.67 -18.55
C ASN A 179 5.49 -2.52 -18.77
N ARG A 180 5.01 -1.35 -19.21
CA ARG A 180 5.87 -0.17 -19.41
C ARG A 180 6.37 0.38 -18.08
N PHE A 181 5.51 0.44 -17.06
CA PHE A 181 5.87 0.84 -15.71
C PHE A 181 6.99 -0.03 -15.14
N GLU A 182 6.81 -1.34 -15.20
CA GLU A 182 7.80 -2.32 -14.73
C GLU A 182 9.13 -2.17 -15.49
N SER A 183 9.09 -2.04 -16.83
CA SER A 183 10.30 -1.86 -17.64
C SER A 183 11.09 -0.62 -17.25
N ILE A 184 10.42 0.54 -17.09
CA ILE A 184 11.06 1.78 -16.66
C ILE A 184 11.71 1.63 -15.28
N ALA A 185 10.98 1.05 -14.31
CA ALA A 185 11.50 0.82 -12.96
C ALA A 185 12.77 -0.05 -12.97
N VAL A 186 12.74 -1.13 -13.74
CA VAL A 186 13.86 -2.08 -13.87
C VAL A 186 15.05 -1.46 -14.60
N GLU A 187 14.83 -0.68 -15.67
CA GLU A 187 15.88 0.02 -16.41
C GLU A 187 16.62 1.02 -15.51
N ILE A 188 15.87 1.85 -14.76
CA ILE A 188 16.44 2.81 -13.81
C ILE A 188 17.21 2.07 -12.70
N ALA A 189 16.65 0.99 -12.16
CA ALA A 189 17.31 0.20 -11.14
C ALA A 189 18.62 -0.42 -11.65
N SER A 190 18.60 -0.95 -12.87
CA SER A 190 19.79 -1.51 -13.53
C SER A 190 20.88 -0.46 -13.75
N SER A 191 20.51 0.74 -14.24
CA SER A 191 21.44 1.84 -14.49
C SER A 191 22.10 2.35 -13.21
N ASN A 192 21.40 2.28 -12.07
CA ASN A 192 21.90 2.72 -10.76
C ASN A 192 22.50 1.61 -9.89
N ASN A 193 22.73 0.40 -10.45
CA ASN A 193 23.26 -0.76 -9.72
C ASN A 193 22.41 -1.20 -8.52
N PHE A 194 21.10 -1.05 -8.60
CA PHE A 194 20.19 -1.61 -7.60
C PHE A 194 19.87 -3.09 -7.92
N LYS A 195 19.91 -3.92 -6.88
CA LYS A 195 19.54 -5.34 -7.01
C LYS A 195 18.04 -5.54 -6.97
N TYR A 196 17.36 -4.72 -6.19
CA TYR A 196 15.93 -4.75 -5.98
C TYR A 196 15.32 -3.37 -6.25
N VAL A 197 14.16 -3.35 -6.88
CA VAL A 197 13.30 -2.16 -7.01
C VAL A 197 11.93 -2.51 -6.48
N VAL A 198 11.43 -1.72 -5.53
CA VAL A 198 10.18 -1.95 -4.81
C VAL A 198 9.24 -0.79 -5.06
N CYS A 199 8.07 -1.10 -5.63
CA CYS A 199 7.03 -0.14 -6.00
C CYS A 199 5.68 -0.48 -5.33
N GLY A 200 4.74 0.45 -5.38
CA GLY A 200 3.30 0.32 -5.20
C GLY A 200 2.57 0.79 -6.44
N HIS A 201 1.56 1.69 -6.26
CA HIS A 201 0.89 2.52 -7.27
C HIS A 201 0.02 1.78 -8.29
N ILE A 202 0.50 0.69 -8.89
CA ILE A 202 -0.22 -0.05 -9.92
C ILE A 202 -1.07 -1.19 -9.37
N HIS A 203 -1.14 -1.34 -8.04
CA HIS A 203 -1.95 -2.34 -7.32
C HIS A 203 -1.76 -3.78 -7.85
N HIS A 204 -0.57 -4.12 -8.35
CA HIS A 204 -0.29 -5.41 -8.98
C HIS A 204 0.81 -6.17 -8.20
N PRO A 205 0.46 -6.97 -7.18
CA PRO A 205 1.44 -7.65 -6.35
C PRO A 205 2.28 -8.61 -7.18
N LYS A 206 3.61 -8.41 -7.16
CA LYS A 206 4.51 -9.17 -8.04
C LYS A 206 5.93 -9.24 -7.48
N ILE A 207 6.59 -10.36 -7.71
CA ILE A 207 8.05 -10.52 -7.60
C ILE A 207 8.54 -11.14 -8.88
N GLU A 208 9.32 -10.40 -9.66
CA GLU A 208 9.82 -10.90 -10.94
C GLU A 208 11.28 -10.51 -11.17
N LYS A 209 12.05 -11.43 -11.77
CA LYS A 209 13.47 -11.25 -12.06
C LYS A 209 13.66 -10.85 -13.52
N TYR A 210 14.33 -9.73 -13.74
CA TYR A 210 14.67 -9.22 -15.06
C TYR A 210 16.18 -9.31 -15.32
N LYS A 211 16.55 -9.55 -16.55
CA LYS A 211 17.94 -9.49 -17.01
C LYS A 211 18.08 -8.33 -18.00
N ILE A 212 18.88 -7.32 -17.64
CA ILE A 212 19.21 -6.16 -18.48
C ILE A 212 20.70 -6.21 -18.78
N GLY A 213 21.06 -6.62 -19.98
CA GLY A 213 22.46 -6.90 -20.33
C GLY A 213 23.05 -7.97 -19.39
N ASN A 214 24.12 -7.65 -18.70
CA ASN A 214 24.77 -8.57 -17.74
C ASN A 214 24.22 -8.41 -16.30
N ARG A 215 23.27 -7.53 -16.06
CA ARG A 215 22.72 -7.27 -14.72
C ARG A 215 21.42 -8.00 -14.48
N LYS A 216 21.20 -8.43 -13.23
CA LYS A 216 19.95 -9.05 -12.79
C LYS A 216 19.31 -8.13 -11.77
N VAL A 217 18.13 -7.62 -12.08
CA VAL A 217 17.29 -6.80 -11.20
C VAL A 217 16.04 -7.59 -10.83
N THR A 218 15.63 -7.54 -9.58
CA THR A 218 14.33 -8.10 -9.17
C THR A 218 13.38 -6.93 -8.94
N TYR A 219 12.29 -6.93 -9.69
CA TYR A 219 11.16 -6.03 -9.51
C TYR A 219 10.21 -6.61 -8.48
N LEU A 220 9.72 -5.75 -7.58
CA LEU A 220 8.77 -6.10 -6.52
C LEU A 220 7.66 -5.04 -6.46
N ASN A 221 6.42 -5.50 -6.35
CA ASN A 221 5.28 -4.62 -6.08
C ASN A 221 4.50 -5.17 -4.89
N SER A 222 4.18 -4.32 -3.93
CA SER A 222 3.51 -4.72 -2.69
C SER A 222 2.01 -5.00 -2.86
N GLY A 223 1.44 -4.64 -4.01
CA GLY A 223 -0.01 -4.69 -4.21
C GLY A 223 -0.71 -3.59 -3.43
N ASP A 224 -1.85 -3.90 -2.84
CA ASP A 224 -2.71 -2.93 -2.16
C ASP A 224 -3.49 -3.57 -1.00
N TRP A 225 -4.18 -2.72 -0.22
CA TRP A 225 -5.11 -3.13 0.85
C TRP A 225 -6.57 -2.76 0.53
N ILE A 226 -6.90 -2.71 -0.75
CA ILE A 226 -8.25 -2.49 -1.30
C ILE A 226 -8.81 -3.80 -1.86
N GLU A 227 -8.07 -4.44 -2.80
CA GLU A 227 -8.51 -5.65 -3.51
C GLU A 227 -7.63 -6.86 -3.21
N ASN A 228 -6.30 -6.69 -3.26
CA ASN A 228 -5.34 -7.78 -3.19
C ASN A 228 -5.00 -8.20 -1.75
N LEU A 229 -5.07 -7.28 -0.78
CA LEU A 229 -4.73 -7.47 0.64
C LEU A 229 -3.35 -8.11 0.80
N THR A 230 -2.35 -7.48 0.22
CA THR A 230 -0.98 -8.00 0.16
C THR A 230 0.04 -7.07 0.78
N ALA A 231 1.17 -7.64 1.18
CA ALA A 231 2.37 -6.93 1.61
C ALA A 231 3.61 -7.67 1.11
N LEU A 232 4.74 -6.96 0.99
CA LEU A 232 6.02 -7.62 0.77
C LEU A 232 6.74 -7.79 2.10
N GLU A 233 7.33 -8.96 2.28
CA GLU A 233 8.16 -9.28 3.42
C GLU A 233 9.55 -9.70 2.99
N TYR A 234 10.57 -9.17 3.68
CA TYR A 234 11.94 -9.61 3.54
C TYR A 234 12.36 -10.29 4.83
N ASN A 235 12.80 -11.51 4.73
CA ASN A 235 13.28 -12.30 5.84
C ASN A 235 14.28 -13.36 5.34
N ASN A 236 15.36 -13.62 6.09
CA ASN A 236 16.37 -14.62 5.75
C ASN A 236 16.87 -14.47 4.30
N SER A 237 17.23 -13.24 3.89
CA SER A 237 17.75 -12.90 2.55
C SER A 237 16.78 -13.17 1.39
N LYS A 238 15.46 -13.31 1.66
CA LYS A 238 14.43 -13.61 0.66
C LYS A 238 13.27 -12.66 0.74
N TRP A 239 12.76 -12.26 -0.41
CA TRP A 239 11.50 -11.56 -0.56
C TRP A 239 10.35 -12.55 -0.76
N SER A 240 9.21 -12.26 -0.16
CA SER A 240 7.94 -12.97 -0.36
C SER A 240 6.78 -12.00 -0.39
N ILE A 241 5.70 -12.38 -1.08
CA ILE A 241 4.42 -11.69 -1.00
C ILE A 241 3.60 -12.38 0.08
N TYR A 242 3.20 -11.59 1.07
CA TYR A 242 2.18 -12.02 2.02
C TYR A 242 0.80 -11.77 1.40
N HIS A 243 -0.07 -12.77 1.44
CA HIS A 243 -1.48 -12.66 1.10
C HIS A 243 -2.31 -12.81 2.37
N HIS A 244 -3.16 -11.83 2.64
CA HIS A 244 -4.00 -11.87 3.82
C HIS A 244 -5.12 -12.90 3.66
N ASP A 245 -5.27 -13.73 4.67
CA ASP A 245 -6.33 -14.75 4.75
C ASP A 245 -7.17 -14.48 6.00
N SER A 246 -8.31 -13.81 5.80
CA SER A 246 -9.24 -13.45 6.87
C SER A 246 -9.73 -14.65 7.69
N SER A 247 -9.71 -15.85 7.12
CA SER A 247 -10.15 -17.06 7.82
C SER A 247 -9.26 -17.42 9.01
N LYS A 248 -7.98 -17.11 8.91
CA LYS A 248 -6.97 -17.34 9.97
C LYS A 248 -7.15 -16.42 11.18
N PHE A 249 -7.86 -15.31 11.01
CA PHE A 249 -8.01 -14.26 12.03
C PHE A 249 -9.39 -14.20 12.68
N LYS A 250 -10.35 -15.05 12.29
CA LYS A 250 -11.72 -15.06 12.83
C LYS A 250 -11.82 -15.10 14.37
N LYS A 251 -10.84 -15.70 15.05
CA LYS A 251 -10.81 -15.78 16.53
C LYS A 251 -10.39 -14.47 17.23
N PHE A 252 -9.82 -13.49 16.50
CA PHE A 252 -9.29 -12.25 17.07
C PHE A 252 -10.28 -11.07 17.04
N VAL A 253 -11.32 -11.16 16.20
CA VAL A 253 -12.30 -10.08 16.01
C VAL A 253 -13.18 -9.87 17.25
N SER A 254 -13.29 -10.85 18.14
CA SER A 254 -14.27 -10.85 19.23
C SER A 254 -13.82 -10.17 20.54
N LYS A 255 -12.58 -9.68 20.68
CA LYS A 255 -12.04 -9.17 21.95
C LYS A 255 -11.66 -7.68 21.99
N ASP A 256 -11.67 -6.97 20.87
CA ASP A 256 -11.43 -5.52 20.90
C ASP A 256 -12.73 -4.81 21.33
N GLN A 257 -12.81 -4.44 22.62
CA GLN A 257 -13.83 -3.49 23.07
C GLN A 257 -13.71 -2.23 22.20
N GLU A 258 -14.83 -1.79 21.65
CA GLU A 258 -14.90 -0.63 20.75
C GLU A 258 -14.60 0.66 21.54
N LYS A 259 -13.32 1.04 21.63
CA LYS A 259 -12.92 2.35 22.16
C LYS A 259 -13.50 3.47 21.29
N SER A 260 -13.93 4.53 21.89
CA SER A 260 -14.39 5.73 21.18
C SER A 260 -13.22 6.39 20.42
N ASN A 261 -13.52 7.18 19.37
CA ASN A 261 -12.48 7.94 18.67
C ASN A 261 -11.73 8.90 19.60
N LYS A 262 -12.40 9.44 20.62
CA LYS A 262 -11.80 10.32 21.63
C LYS A 262 -10.78 9.58 22.49
N GLU A 263 -11.07 8.35 22.90
CA GLU A 263 -10.14 7.51 23.68
C GLU A 263 -8.91 7.13 22.83
N LEU A 264 -9.14 6.73 21.56
CA LEU A 264 -8.05 6.42 20.62
C LEU A 264 -7.18 7.66 20.37
N TYR A 265 -7.78 8.84 20.23
CA TYR A 265 -7.06 10.11 20.09
C TYR A 265 -6.20 10.42 21.30
N ASN A 266 -6.76 10.31 22.51
CA ASN A 266 -6.02 10.56 23.75
C ASN A 266 -4.85 9.60 23.94
N GLU A 267 -5.04 8.32 23.63
CA GLU A 267 -3.96 7.33 23.66
C GLU A 267 -2.85 7.67 22.65
N MET A 268 -3.22 8.13 21.45
CA MET A 268 -2.29 8.57 20.43
C MET A 268 -1.47 9.79 20.87
N ILE A 269 -2.12 10.80 21.50
CA ILE A 269 -1.42 11.97 22.03
C ILE A 269 -0.45 11.58 23.15
N ASN A 270 -0.82 10.66 24.00
CA ASN A 270 0.08 10.17 25.05
C ASN A 270 1.31 9.46 24.46
N GLU A 271 1.13 8.60 23.46
CA GLU A 271 2.23 7.96 22.74
C GLU A 271 3.13 9.00 22.04
N PHE A 272 2.53 10.01 21.40
CA PHE A 272 3.28 11.10 20.76
C PHE A 272 4.13 11.91 21.75
N ASN A 273 3.61 12.19 22.96
CA ASN A 273 4.36 12.88 24.00
C ASN A 273 5.52 12.05 24.58
N MET A 274 5.44 10.72 24.52
CA MET A 274 6.54 9.84 24.91
C MET A 274 7.70 9.85 23.91
N ILE A 275 7.42 10.09 22.63
CA ILE A 275 8.45 10.16 21.56
C ILE A 275 9.26 11.47 21.64
N LYS A 276 8.69 12.54 22.22
CA LYS A 276 9.35 13.85 22.33
C LYS A 276 10.32 13.96 23.50
N LYS A 277 10.32 13.02 24.42
CA LYS A 277 11.29 12.90 25.52
C LYS A 277 12.48 12.05 25.09
#